data_ed0e757295e595a769c9f1ea8b52b6d2
#
_entry.id   ed0e757295e595a769c9f1ea8b52b6d2
#
_cell.length_a   1.000
_cell.length_b   1.000
_cell.length_c   1.000
_cell.angle_alpha   90.00
_cell.angle_beta   90.00
_cell.angle_gamma   90.00
#
_symmetry.space_group_name_H-M   'P 1'
#
loop_
_entity.id
_entity.type
_entity.pdbx_description
1 polymer ?
#
loop_
_entity_poly.entity_id
_entity_poly.type
_entity_poly.pdbx_seq_one_letter_code
_entity_poly.pdbx_strand_id
1 'polypeptide(L)'
;LGDWIPVKSTSSVELTSSIYYYDDARMMARIAAITGHDEDVLHYKELAERIKYLINKKYLNPDISIYASGTETELAMPLYWNIVPEEYRQKVADNLAAVVREKGLDVGLLGSKAILGALSDNGHLDLAFSLASSQEYPSWGYWLKNEGTTFYENWDLTRIKDLSLNHMMFGEINAWFYKSLAGITPDENHPGFYRFNVKPGFAKGLDHFEASFRSPNGEIRSEWIRKRRTITYSVTVPSNSIAYLTLPDGERELTCGRYTFKIKQ
;
A
#
# COMPACT_ATOMS: atom_id res chain seq x y z
N LEU A 1 19.99 1.68 8.52
CA LEU A 1 20.32 1.36 7.12
C LEU A 1 19.59 2.28 6.11
N GLY A 2 18.54 2.97 6.51
CA GLY A 2 17.69 3.70 5.56
C GLY A 2 16.96 2.76 4.61
N ASP A 3 16.70 3.24 3.39
CA ASP A 3 16.07 2.41 2.36
C ASP A 3 17.13 1.47 1.76
N TRP A 4 17.05 0.17 2.08
CA TRP A 4 18.05 -0.82 1.68
C TRP A 4 17.93 -1.17 0.20
N ILE A 5 19.03 -1.04 -0.52
CA ILE A 5 19.17 -1.38 -1.95
C ILE A 5 18.14 -0.64 -2.86
N PRO A 6 18.04 0.69 -2.80
CA PRO A 6 17.38 1.44 -3.87
C PRO A 6 18.23 1.37 -5.15
N VAL A 7 17.67 1.82 -6.27
CA VAL A 7 18.39 1.79 -7.55
C VAL A 7 19.52 2.82 -7.58
N LYS A 8 19.22 4.08 -7.20
CA LYS A 8 20.18 5.20 -7.24
C LYS A 8 20.05 6.16 -6.06
N SER A 9 18.83 6.38 -5.56
CA SER A 9 18.57 7.40 -4.55
C SER A 9 18.98 6.93 -3.15
N THR A 10 19.31 7.90 -2.28
CA THR A 10 19.57 7.65 -0.86
C THR A 10 18.55 8.43 -0.06
N SER A 11 17.75 7.74 0.74
CA SER A 11 16.74 8.35 1.60
C SER A 11 17.27 8.58 3.01
N SER A 12 16.76 9.60 3.71
CA SER A 12 17.12 9.93 5.08
C SER A 12 16.84 8.77 6.03
N VAL A 13 17.89 8.27 6.68
CA VAL A 13 17.80 7.21 7.70
C VAL A 13 16.96 7.68 8.88
N GLU A 14 17.14 8.92 9.31
CA GLU A 14 16.40 9.49 10.44
C GLU A 14 14.91 9.60 10.14
N LEU A 15 14.52 10.01 8.92
CA LEU A 15 13.12 10.09 8.52
C LEU A 15 12.50 8.69 8.50
N THR A 16 13.11 7.75 7.79
CA THR A 16 12.57 6.38 7.66
C THR A 16 12.46 5.68 9.00
N SER A 17 13.48 5.80 9.86
CA SER A 17 13.44 5.23 11.22
C SER A 17 12.38 5.90 12.10
N SER A 18 12.21 7.24 11.99
CA SER A 18 11.17 7.95 12.74
C SER A 18 9.76 7.52 12.33
N ILE A 19 9.54 7.20 11.05
CA ILE A 19 8.25 6.71 10.56
C ILE A 19 7.93 5.33 11.15
N TYR A 20 8.90 4.42 11.22
CA TYR A 20 8.70 3.14 11.90
C TYR A 20 8.47 3.31 13.41
N TYR A 21 9.20 4.21 14.06
CA TYR A 21 8.97 4.49 15.48
C TYR A 21 7.55 5.03 15.75
N TYR A 22 7.03 5.87 14.83
CA TYR A 22 5.63 6.29 14.87
C TYR A 22 4.67 5.09 14.77
N ASP A 23 4.90 4.20 13.80
CA ASP A 23 4.02 3.04 13.58
C ASP A 23 4.10 2.05 14.75
N ASP A 24 5.29 1.82 15.31
CA ASP A 24 5.50 0.99 16.50
C ASP A 24 4.71 1.54 17.71
N ALA A 25 4.78 2.87 17.94
CA ALA A 25 4.00 3.50 19.02
C ALA A 25 2.49 3.34 18.79
N ARG A 26 2.03 3.50 17.56
CA ARG A 26 0.63 3.30 17.18
C ARG A 26 0.17 1.85 17.38
N MET A 27 1.01 0.88 17.00
CA MET A 27 0.75 -0.54 17.25
C MET A 27 0.74 -0.88 18.72
N MET A 28 1.67 -0.33 19.52
CA MET A 28 1.70 -0.52 20.98
C MET A 28 0.44 0.00 21.65
N ALA A 29 -0.08 1.17 21.24
CA ALA A 29 -1.35 1.67 21.74
C ALA A 29 -2.52 0.71 21.50
N ARG A 30 -2.54 0.08 20.31
CA ARG A 30 -3.57 -0.92 19.96
C ARG A 30 -3.42 -2.21 20.74
N ILE A 31 -2.20 -2.73 20.88
CA ILE A 31 -1.91 -3.92 21.68
C ILE A 31 -2.33 -3.68 23.14
N ALA A 32 -1.97 -2.53 23.71
CA ALA A 32 -2.34 -2.16 25.06
C ALA A 32 -3.87 -2.14 25.25
N ALA A 33 -4.62 -1.59 24.28
CA ALA A 33 -6.08 -1.59 24.32
C ALA A 33 -6.68 -3.02 24.31
N ILE A 34 -6.12 -3.91 23.48
CA ILE A 34 -6.59 -5.31 23.39
C ILE A 34 -6.27 -6.09 24.66
N THR A 35 -5.15 -5.78 25.33
CA THR A 35 -4.66 -6.49 26.51
C THR A 35 -5.09 -5.85 27.82
N GLY A 36 -5.88 -4.76 27.79
CA GLY A 36 -6.46 -4.12 28.98
C GLY A 36 -5.47 -3.27 29.79
N HIS A 37 -4.46 -2.67 29.13
CA HIS A 37 -3.46 -1.80 29.72
C HIS A 37 -3.79 -0.33 29.41
N ASP A 38 -4.81 0.22 30.04
CA ASP A 38 -5.40 1.53 29.70
C ASP A 38 -4.39 2.70 29.80
N GLU A 39 -3.50 2.68 30.79
CA GLU A 39 -2.46 3.71 30.95
C GLU A 39 -1.47 3.71 29.76
N ASP A 40 -1.09 2.54 29.29
CA ASP A 40 -0.22 2.38 28.12
C ASP A 40 -0.91 2.82 26.82
N VAL A 41 -2.23 2.64 26.73
CA VAL A 41 -3.01 3.14 25.56
C VAL A 41 -2.83 4.65 25.40
N LEU A 42 -3.00 5.39 26.49
CA LEU A 42 -2.87 6.85 26.46
C LEU A 42 -1.43 7.26 26.16
N HIS A 43 -0.48 6.67 26.87
CA HIS A 43 0.96 6.94 26.71
C HIS A 43 1.41 6.76 25.26
N TYR A 44 1.10 5.61 24.63
CA TYR A 44 1.55 5.33 23.27
C TYR A 44 0.79 6.11 22.19
N LYS A 45 -0.47 6.48 22.42
CA LYS A 45 -1.19 7.43 21.55
C LYS A 45 -0.54 8.81 21.55
N GLU A 46 -0.27 9.34 22.73
CA GLU A 46 0.41 10.64 22.85
C GLU A 46 1.81 10.62 22.24
N LEU A 47 2.56 9.54 22.45
CA LEU A 47 3.87 9.34 21.84
C LEU A 47 3.78 9.33 20.30
N ALA A 48 2.84 8.57 19.73
CA ALA A 48 2.64 8.51 18.28
C ALA A 48 2.31 9.90 17.70
N GLU A 49 1.37 10.64 18.30
CA GLU A 49 1.02 11.99 17.83
C GLU A 49 2.20 12.97 17.94
N ARG A 50 2.97 12.87 19.01
CA ARG A 50 4.19 13.67 19.17
C ARG A 50 5.23 13.36 18.10
N ILE A 51 5.46 12.07 17.80
CA ILE A 51 6.41 11.67 16.75
C ILE A 51 5.91 12.18 15.38
N LYS A 52 4.63 11.98 15.04
CA LYS A 52 4.01 12.49 13.82
C LYS A 52 4.20 14.01 13.65
N TYR A 53 3.93 14.77 14.71
CA TYR A 53 4.16 16.21 14.72
C TYR A 53 5.63 16.57 14.44
N LEU A 54 6.57 15.90 15.10
CA LEU A 54 8.01 16.17 14.95
C LEU A 54 8.53 15.77 13.56
N ILE A 55 8.03 14.67 12.97
CA ILE A 55 8.35 14.29 11.59
C ILE A 55 7.94 15.41 10.64
N ASN A 56 6.69 15.87 10.71
CA ASN A 56 6.20 16.95 9.85
C ASN A 56 6.97 18.25 10.06
N LYS A 57 7.20 18.64 11.33
CA LYS A 57 7.95 19.84 11.65
C LYS A 57 9.38 19.85 11.11
N LYS A 58 10.05 18.67 11.12
CA LYS A 58 11.46 18.58 10.74
C LYS A 58 11.65 18.35 9.24
N TYR A 59 10.80 17.56 8.61
CA TYR A 59 11.06 17.03 7.27
C TYR A 59 10.12 17.53 6.18
N LEU A 60 8.89 17.96 6.52
CA LEU A 60 7.98 18.49 5.52
C LEU A 60 8.36 19.95 5.20
N ASN A 61 8.62 20.19 3.92
CA ASN A 61 8.66 21.56 3.39
C ASN A 61 7.23 21.93 2.92
N PRO A 62 6.52 22.80 3.63
CA PRO A 62 5.11 23.12 3.31
C PRO A 62 4.95 23.89 2.01
N ASP A 63 5.95 24.70 1.60
CA ASP A 63 5.85 25.53 0.39
C ASP A 63 5.78 24.69 -0.89
N ILE A 64 6.53 23.60 -0.92
CA ILE A 64 6.62 22.69 -2.07
C ILE A 64 6.01 21.32 -1.82
N SER A 65 5.58 21.05 -0.57
CA SER A 65 4.98 19.76 -0.16
C SER A 65 5.88 18.54 -0.44
N ILE A 66 7.13 18.63 -0.01
CA ILE A 66 8.14 17.57 -0.17
C ILE A 66 8.73 17.25 1.20
N TYR A 67 8.94 15.95 1.46
CA TYR A 67 9.66 15.47 2.63
C TYR A 67 11.16 15.32 2.33
N ALA A 68 11.99 15.81 3.21
CA ALA A 68 13.44 15.75 3.16
C ALA A 68 14.00 16.14 1.77
N SER A 69 14.62 15.21 1.04
CA SER A 69 15.17 15.45 -0.31
C SER A 69 14.20 15.12 -1.45
N GLY A 70 13.02 14.56 -1.13
CA GLY A 70 11.99 14.23 -2.11
C GLY A 70 12.25 12.97 -2.92
N THR A 71 12.97 11.99 -2.35
CA THR A 71 13.05 10.66 -2.96
C THR A 71 11.69 9.98 -2.93
N GLU A 72 11.48 8.98 -3.81
CA GLU A 72 10.24 8.22 -3.86
C GLU A 72 9.88 7.63 -2.47
N THR A 73 10.86 7.08 -1.78
CA THR A 73 10.69 6.52 -0.43
C THR A 73 10.30 7.59 0.59
N GLU A 74 10.93 8.76 0.55
CA GLU A 74 10.66 9.87 1.45
C GLU A 74 9.28 10.51 1.25
N LEU A 75 8.71 10.40 0.06
CA LEU A 75 7.35 10.83 -0.26
C LEU A 75 6.32 9.72 0.00
N ALA A 76 6.63 8.48 -0.37
CA ALA A 76 5.71 7.36 -0.24
C ALA A 76 5.45 6.95 1.21
N MET A 77 6.48 6.86 2.05
CA MET A 77 6.33 6.40 3.42
C MET A 77 5.40 7.30 4.27
N PRO A 78 5.54 8.64 4.31
CA PRO A 78 4.62 9.49 5.05
C PRO A 78 3.16 9.38 4.59
N LEU A 79 2.92 9.19 3.28
CA LEU A 79 1.59 8.96 2.73
C LEU A 79 1.02 7.62 3.19
N TYR A 80 1.78 6.55 3.07
CA TYR A 80 1.36 5.19 3.41
C TYR A 80 0.99 5.05 4.90
N TRP A 81 1.75 5.66 5.79
CA TRP A 81 1.49 5.63 7.23
C TRP A 81 0.58 6.75 7.74
N ASN A 82 -0.08 7.52 6.85
CA ASN A 82 -0.99 8.62 7.22
C ASN A 82 -0.35 9.68 8.13
N ILE A 83 0.93 9.97 7.88
CA ILE A 83 1.70 10.99 8.61
C ILE A 83 1.45 12.38 8.01
N VAL A 84 1.30 12.48 6.70
CA VAL A 84 1.11 13.74 5.98
C VAL A 84 -0.16 14.44 6.48
N PRO A 85 -0.10 15.75 6.86
CA PRO A 85 -1.29 16.53 7.18
C PRO A 85 -2.22 16.62 5.94
N GLU A 86 -3.53 16.63 6.19
CA GLU A 86 -4.55 16.51 5.14
C GLU A 86 -4.42 17.60 4.06
N GLU A 87 -4.10 18.83 4.48
CA GLU A 87 -3.93 19.97 3.57
C GLU A 87 -2.76 19.83 2.58
N TYR A 88 -1.77 18.97 2.87
CA TYR A 88 -0.63 18.71 1.98
C TYR A 88 -0.73 17.36 1.26
N ARG A 89 -1.65 16.49 1.67
CA ARG A 89 -1.69 15.08 1.27
C ARG A 89 -1.72 14.89 -0.24
N GLN A 90 -2.64 15.54 -0.93
CA GLN A 90 -2.76 15.39 -2.38
C GLN A 90 -1.52 15.92 -3.10
N LYS A 91 -0.97 17.05 -2.65
CA LYS A 91 0.22 17.65 -3.28
C LYS A 91 1.49 16.80 -3.08
N VAL A 92 1.65 16.18 -1.91
CA VAL A 92 2.74 15.21 -1.68
C VAL A 92 2.58 13.99 -2.59
N ALA A 93 1.35 13.50 -2.77
CA ALA A 93 1.06 12.38 -3.66
C ALA A 93 1.31 12.72 -5.14
N ASP A 94 0.94 13.93 -5.57
CA ASP A 94 1.20 14.42 -6.93
C ASP A 94 2.71 14.58 -7.18
N ASN A 95 3.46 15.05 -6.18
CA ASN A 95 4.93 15.11 -6.23
C ASN A 95 5.53 13.71 -6.35
N LEU A 96 5.06 12.74 -5.55
CA LEU A 96 5.48 11.34 -5.68
C LEU A 96 5.22 10.82 -7.11
N ALA A 97 4.01 11.05 -7.62
CA ALA A 97 3.64 10.62 -8.96
C ALA A 97 4.48 11.31 -10.06
N ALA A 98 4.86 12.57 -9.86
CA ALA A 98 5.75 13.30 -10.79
C ALA A 98 7.16 12.69 -10.80
N VAL A 99 7.75 12.44 -9.63
CA VAL A 99 9.08 11.81 -9.51
C VAL A 99 9.08 10.43 -10.17
N VAL A 100 8.06 9.61 -9.90
CA VAL A 100 7.93 8.27 -10.50
C VAL A 100 7.79 8.34 -12.03
N ARG A 101 7.04 9.30 -12.58
CA ARG A 101 6.91 9.45 -14.04
C ARG A 101 8.22 9.89 -14.70
N GLU A 102 9.02 10.68 -14.01
CA GLU A 102 10.31 11.17 -14.52
C GLU A 102 11.41 10.11 -14.44
N LYS A 103 11.51 9.37 -13.32
CA LYS A 103 12.66 8.52 -13.00
C LYS A 103 12.39 7.02 -13.12
N GLY A 104 11.13 6.61 -13.16
CA GLY A 104 10.73 5.21 -13.00
C GLY A 104 10.77 4.79 -11.52
N LEU A 105 10.90 3.50 -11.23
CA LEU A 105 10.95 2.96 -9.87
C LEU A 105 12.37 3.10 -9.29
N ASP A 106 12.51 3.83 -8.19
CA ASP A 106 13.79 3.99 -7.47
C ASP A 106 13.58 3.87 -5.96
N VAL A 107 13.24 2.68 -5.53
CA VAL A 107 13.03 2.34 -4.12
C VAL A 107 13.81 1.10 -3.72
N GLY A 108 14.15 1.03 -2.45
CA GLY A 108 14.65 -0.18 -1.80
C GLY A 108 13.57 -0.87 -0.96
N LEU A 109 13.99 -1.56 0.10
CA LEU A 109 13.13 -2.31 1.01
C LEU A 109 11.96 -1.47 1.55
N LEU A 110 12.25 -0.30 2.10
CA LEU A 110 11.27 0.51 2.81
C LEU A 110 10.31 1.19 1.85
N GLY A 111 10.85 1.72 0.75
CA GLY A 111 10.04 2.36 -0.27
C GLY A 111 9.15 1.39 -1.03
N SER A 112 9.61 0.16 -1.29
CA SER A 112 8.80 -0.86 -1.98
C SER A 112 7.55 -1.27 -1.19
N LYS A 113 7.63 -1.24 0.15
CA LYS A 113 6.47 -1.47 1.02
C LYS A 113 5.39 -0.38 0.86
N ALA A 114 5.80 0.84 0.61
CA ALA A 114 4.91 2.00 0.68
C ALA A 114 4.40 2.48 -0.70
N ILE A 115 5.24 2.43 -1.74
CA ILE A 115 5.04 3.18 -2.98
C ILE A 115 3.75 2.84 -3.72
N LEU A 116 3.45 1.54 -3.92
CA LEU A 116 2.27 1.13 -4.67
C LEU A 116 0.98 1.50 -3.93
N GLY A 117 0.94 1.32 -2.60
CA GLY A 117 -0.18 1.72 -1.76
C GLY A 117 -0.33 3.24 -1.72
N ALA A 118 0.76 3.97 -1.47
CA ALA A 118 0.75 5.44 -1.43
C ALA A 118 0.21 6.06 -2.72
N LEU A 119 0.61 5.56 -3.89
CA LEU A 119 0.09 5.99 -5.18
C LEU A 119 -1.40 5.64 -5.33
N SER A 120 -1.77 4.39 -5.03
CA SER A 120 -3.13 3.89 -5.24
C SER A 120 -4.16 4.61 -4.38
N ASP A 121 -3.85 4.82 -3.10
CA ASP A 121 -4.77 5.43 -2.12
C ASP A 121 -4.94 6.94 -2.31
N ASN A 122 -4.04 7.57 -3.10
CA ASN A 122 -4.06 9.00 -3.36
C ASN A 122 -4.31 9.36 -4.85
N GLY A 123 -5.07 8.52 -5.56
CA GLY A 123 -5.59 8.84 -6.89
C GLY A 123 -4.66 8.49 -8.07
N HIS A 124 -3.53 7.81 -7.82
CA HIS A 124 -2.57 7.43 -8.85
C HIS A 124 -2.49 5.92 -9.08
N LEU A 125 -3.62 5.20 -8.95
CA LEU A 125 -3.70 3.75 -9.13
C LEU A 125 -3.17 3.27 -10.49
N ASP A 126 -3.47 4.00 -11.57
CA ASP A 126 -3.00 3.65 -12.92
C ASP A 126 -1.47 3.69 -13.02
N LEU A 127 -0.84 4.64 -12.33
CA LEU A 127 0.62 4.72 -12.24
C LEU A 127 1.19 3.60 -11.40
N ALA A 128 0.58 3.27 -10.26
CA ALA A 128 0.99 2.12 -9.45
C ALA A 128 0.90 0.82 -10.24
N PHE A 129 -0.17 0.63 -11.02
CA PHE A 129 -0.33 -0.53 -11.89
C PHE A 129 0.73 -0.56 -13.00
N SER A 130 1.08 0.58 -13.60
CA SER A 130 2.14 0.65 -14.61
C SER A 130 3.51 0.24 -14.06
N LEU A 131 3.84 0.61 -12.82
CA LEU A 131 5.05 0.14 -12.14
C LEU A 131 5.01 -1.38 -11.89
N ALA A 132 3.90 -1.87 -11.34
CA ALA A 132 3.74 -3.28 -10.98
C ALA A 132 3.76 -4.21 -12.22
N SER A 133 3.30 -3.74 -13.38
CA SER A 133 3.24 -4.49 -14.64
C SER A 133 4.42 -4.23 -15.58
N SER A 134 5.34 -3.35 -15.23
CA SER A 134 6.54 -3.07 -16.02
C SER A 134 7.42 -4.31 -16.18
N GLN A 135 8.00 -4.50 -17.37
CA GLN A 135 9.02 -5.54 -17.65
C GLN A 135 10.41 -4.96 -17.87
N GLU A 136 10.56 -3.64 -17.76
CA GLU A 136 11.82 -2.96 -17.89
C GLU A 136 12.50 -2.77 -16.53
N TYR A 137 13.82 -2.73 -16.51
CA TYR A 137 14.61 -2.48 -15.29
C TYR A 137 14.41 -1.05 -14.76
N PRO A 138 14.23 -0.89 -13.44
CA PRO A 138 14.00 -1.90 -12.41
C PRO A 138 12.49 -2.24 -12.26
N SER A 139 12.15 -3.51 -12.14
CA SER A 139 10.78 -3.94 -11.88
C SER A 139 10.70 -5.43 -11.51
N TRP A 140 9.57 -5.85 -10.92
CA TRP A 140 9.26 -7.27 -10.70
C TRP A 140 9.16 -8.05 -12.01
N GLY A 141 8.56 -7.45 -13.05
CA GLY A 141 8.46 -8.06 -14.37
C GLY A 141 9.81 -8.20 -15.09
N TYR A 142 10.79 -7.35 -14.78
CA TYR A 142 12.16 -7.50 -15.26
C TYR A 142 12.79 -8.81 -14.75
N TRP A 143 12.58 -9.17 -13.49
CA TRP A 143 13.03 -10.46 -12.97
C TRP A 143 12.35 -11.63 -13.68
N LEU A 144 11.02 -11.59 -13.87
CA LEU A 144 10.28 -12.64 -14.57
C LEU A 144 10.76 -12.80 -16.03
N LYS A 145 11.00 -11.69 -16.74
CA LYS A 145 11.54 -11.69 -18.11
C LYS A 145 12.94 -12.31 -18.20
N ASN A 146 13.70 -12.27 -17.11
CA ASN A 146 15.02 -12.86 -16.98
C ASN A 146 15.01 -14.16 -16.16
N GLU A 147 13.97 -14.95 -16.31
CA GLU A 147 13.81 -16.30 -15.73
C GLU A 147 13.75 -16.35 -14.19
N GLY A 148 13.46 -15.22 -13.54
CA GLY A 148 13.25 -15.17 -12.09
C GLY A 148 12.02 -15.97 -11.67
N THR A 149 12.15 -16.84 -10.68
CA THR A 149 11.07 -17.67 -10.12
C THR A 149 10.71 -17.30 -8.68
N THR A 150 11.47 -16.41 -8.08
CA THR A 150 11.34 -15.93 -6.70
C THR A 150 11.54 -14.42 -6.65
N PHE A 151 11.30 -13.78 -5.49
CA PHE A 151 11.72 -12.42 -5.25
C PHE A 151 13.22 -12.39 -4.94
N TYR A 152 13.93 -11.44 -5.53
CA TYR A 152 15.34 -11.22 -5.31
C TYR A 152 15.58 -10.08 -4.30
N GLU A 153 16.75 -10.08 -3.69
CA GLU A 153 17.16 -9.02 -2.76
C GLU A 153 17.65 -7.74 -3.47
N ASN A 154 17.85 -7.78 -4.78
CA ASN A 154 18.31 -6.63 -5.56
C ASN A 154 17.58 -6.51 -6.90
N TRP A 155 17.29 -5.28 -7.31
CA TRP A 155 16.78 -5.00 -8.65
C TRP A 155 17.80 -5.38 -9.74
N ASP A 156 19.09 -5.19 -9.47
CA ASP A 156 20.19 -5.40 -10.41
C ASP A 156 20.67 -6.86 -10.43
N LEU A 157 20.33 -7.58 -11.48
CA LEU A 157 20.72 -8.99 -11.67
C LEU A 157 22.23 -9.20 -11.84
N THR A 158 23.01 -8.15 -12.13
CA THR A 158 24.48 -8.26 -12.24
C THR A 158 25.18 -8.36 -10.88
N ARG A 159 24.49 -7.96 -9.81
CA ARG A 159 24.98 -7.99 -8.42
C ARG A 159 24.53 -9.22 -7.61
N ILE A 160 23.98 -10.22 -8.27
CA ILE A 160 23.41 -11.41 -7.65
C ILE A 160 24.42 -12.21 -6.81
N LYS A 161 25.71 -12.15 -7.10
CA LYS A 161 26.73 -12.98 -6.43
C LYS A 161 26.84 -12.75 -4.92
N ASP A 162 26.43 -11.56 -4.47
CA ASP A 162 26.58 -11.13 -3.07
C ASP A 162 25.26 -11.05 -2.31
N LEU A 163 24.12 -11.35 -2.97
CA LEU A 163 22.77 -11.16 -2.42
C LEU A 163 21.89 -12.39 -2.65
N SER A 164 20.81 -12.49 -1.87
CA SER A 164 19.87 -13.61 -1.95
C SER A 164 19.00 -13.56 -3.22
N LEU A 165 18.86 -14.71 -3.88
CA LEU A 165 17.91 -14.92 -4.97
C LEU A 165 16.53 -15.40 -4.48
N ASN A 166 16.34 -15.54 -3.20
CA ASN A 166 15.09 -15.91 -2.57
C ASN A 166 14.88 -15.10 -1.30
N HIS A 167 14.42 -13.86 -1.46
CA HIS A 167 14.27 -12.90 -0.39
C HIS A 167 12.90 -12.21 -0.44
N MET A 168 12.20 -12.15 0.68
CA MET A 168 10.86 -11.58 0.77
C MET A 168 10.79 -10.05 0.65
N MET A 169 11.93 -9.36 0.58
CA MET A 169 12.09 -7.92 0.72
C MET A 169 11.14 -7.11 -0.17
N PHE A 170 10.96 -7.51 -1.41
CA PHE A 170 10.08 -6.84 -2.37
C PHE A 170 8.71 -7.53 -2.55
N GLY A 171 8.32 -8.40 -1.59
CA GLY A 171 7.09 -9.19 -1.66
C GLY A 171 5.79 -8.41 -1.35
N GLU A 172 5.86 -7.15 -0.90
CA GLU A 172 4.67 -6.34 -0.57
C GLU A 172 3.74 -6.12 -1.79
N ILE A 173 4.25 -6.28 -3.02
CA ILE A 173 3.41 -6.26 -4.22
C ILE A 173 2.25 -7.27 -4.14
N ASN A 174 2.44 -8.41 -3.49
CA ASN A 174 1.37 -9.40 -3.29
C ASN A 174 0.26 -8.83 -2.40
N ALA A 175 0.63 -8.15 -1.31
CA ALA A 175 -0.35 -7.49 -0.45
C ALA A 175 -1.07 -6.35 -1.20
N TRP A 176 -0.37 -5.62 -2.07
CA TRP A 176 -0.97 -4.57 -2.89
C TRP A 176 -2.02 -5.12 -3.87
N PHE A 177 -1.80 -6.29 -4.48
CA PHE A 177 -2.82 -6.94 -5.31
C PHE A 177 -4.13 -7.17 -4.54
N TYR A 178 -4.04 -7.65 -3.29
CA TYR A 178 -5.22 -7.87 -2.46
C TYR A 178 -5.83 -6.56 -1.96
N LYS A 179 -5.02 -5.64 -1.44
CA LYS A 179 -5.51 -4.41 -0.81
C LYS A 179 -6.01 -3.38 -1.82
N SER A 180 -5.30 -3.21 -2.96
CA SER A 180 -5.60 -2.13 -3.90
C SER A 180 -6.35 -2.59 -5.14
N LEU A 181 -6.03 -3.74 -5.75
CA LEU A 181 -6.75 -4.21 -6.95
C LEU A 181 -8.01 -5.01 -6.60
N ALA A 182 -7.92 -5.98 -5.68
CA ALA A 182 -9.10 -6.66 -5.16
C ALA A 182 -9.89 -5.80 -4.17
N GLY A 183 -9.21 -4.88 -3.46
CA GLY A 183 -9.78 -4.00 -2.47
C GLY A 183 -10.08 -4.68 -1.13
N ILE A 184 -9.59 -5.89 -0.89
CA ILE A 184 -9.89 -6.66 0.33
C ILE A 184 -8.95 -6.23 1.46
N THR A 185 -9.49 -5.61 2.51
CA THR A 185 -8.74 -5.23 3.70
C THR A 185 -9.50 -5.59 4.97
N PRO A 186 -8.83 -6.06 6.04
CA PRO A 186 -9.50 -6.31 7.31
C PRO A 186 -10.03 -5.01 7.91
N ASP A 187 -11.13 -5.08 8.67
CA ASP A 187 -11.48 -4.03 9.60
C ASP A 187 -10.56 -4.15 10.82
N GLU A 188 -9.76 -3.14 11.06
CA GLU A 188 -8.78 -3.13 12.16
C GLU A 188 -9.41 -3.22 13.55
N ASN A 189 -10.66 -2.78 13.72
CA ASN A 189 -11.39 -2.86 14.98
C ASN A 189 -12.08 -4.22 15.18
N HIS A 190 -12.20 -5.01 14.10
CA HIS A 190 -12.83 -6.33 14.11
C HIS A 190 -11.96 -7.35 13.40
N PRO A 191 -10.78 -7.71 13.97
CA PRO A 191 -9.82 -8.58 13.33
C PRO A 191 -10.40 -9.96 13.01
N GLY A 192 -9.80 -10.68 12.05
CA GLY A 192 -10.26 -12.02 11.66
C GLY A 192 -11.29 -12.05 10.54
N PHE A 193 -11.53 -10.92 9.87
CA PHE A 193 -12.47 -10.80 8.74
C PHE A 193 -13.93 -11.12 9.09
N TYR A 194 -14.30 -10.99 10.36
CA TYR A 194 -15.70 -10.92 10.73
C TYR A 194 -16.36 -9.68 10.12
N ARG A 195 -15.62 -8.56 10.14
CA ARG A 195 -15.90 -7.36 9.36
C ARG A 195 -14.69 -7.04 8.50
N PHE A 196 -14.93 -6.62 7.27
CA PHE A 196 -13.85 -6.27 6.34
C PHE A 196 -14.31 -5.23 5.32
N ASN A 197 -13.35 -4.49 4.79
CA ASN A 197 -13.62 -3.51 3.75
C ASN A 197 -13.33 -4.11 2.38
N VAL A 198 -14.11 -3.69 1.38
CA VAL A 198 -13.91 -4.04 -0.02
C VAL A 198 -13.99 -2.77 -0.86
N LYS A 199 -12.84 -2.34 -1.41
CA LYS A 199 -12.73 -1.16 -2.27
C LYS A 199 -11.87 -1.52 -3.48
N PRO A 200 -12.44 -2.19 -4.50
CA PRO A 200 -11.67 -2.66 -5.65
C PRO A 200 -11.13 -1.50 -6.49
N GLY A 201 -9.88 -1.63 -6.92
CA GLY A 201 -9.22 -0.69 -7.80
C GLY A 201 -9.33 -1.12 -9.26
N PHE A 202 -9.86 -0.24 -10.11
CA PHE A 202 -10.10 -0.51 -11.53
C PHE A 202 -9.01 0.14 -12.40
N ALA A 203 -7.77 -0.34 -12.30
CA ALA A 203 -6.63 0.21 -13.02
C ALA A 203 -6.84 0.19 -14.54
N LYS A 204 -6.45 1.26 -15.24
CA LYS A 204 -6.44 1.28 -16.70
C LYS A 204 -5.37 0.35 -17.24
N GLY A 205 -5.66 -0.30 -18.38
CA GLY A 205 -4.77 -1.29 -18.98
C GLY A 205 -4.95 -2.71 -18.41
N LEU A 206 -5.83 -2.89 -17.43
CA LEU A 206 -6.23 -4.19 -16.92
C LEU A 206 -7.71 -4.42 -17.22
N ASP A 207 -8.04 -5.51 -17.90
CA ASP A 207 -9.42 -5.82 -18.31
C ASP A 207 -10.11 -6.82 -17.40
N HIS A 208 -9.34 -7.54 -16.60
CA HIS A 208 -9.86 -8.52 -15.65
C HIS A 208 -8.92 -8.61 -14.45
N PHE A 209 -9.49 -8.68 -13.26
CA PHE A 209 -8.78 -9.01 -12.04
C PHE A 209 -9.65 -9.84 -11.12
N GLU A 210 -9.05 -10.83 -10.49
CA GLU A 210 -9.69 -11.69 -9.52
C GLU A 210 -8.72 -12.02 -8.40
N ALA A 211 -9.22 -11.97 -7.16
CA ALA A 211 -8.53 -12.50 -6.00
C ALA A 211 -9.49 -13.20 -5.05
N SER A 212 -9.01 -14.25 -4.40
CA SER A 212 -9.72 -14.92 -3.32
C SER A 212 -8.84 -14.99 -2.07
N PHE A 213 -9.48 -14.85 -0.91
CA PHE A 213 -8.84 -14.93 0.39
C PHE A 213 -9.63 -15.87 1.31
N ARG A 214 -8.96 -16.87 1.88
CA ARG A 214 -9.56 -17.78 2.86
C ARG A 214 -9.50 -17.16 4.25
N SER A 215 -10.63 -16.60 4.67
CA SER A 215 -10.80 -16.12 6.04
C SER A 215 -11.22 -17.27 6.98
N PRO A 216 -11.16 -17.06 8.31
CA PRO A 216 -11.72 -18.04 9.27
C PRO A 216 -13.20 -18.38 9.03
N ASN A 217 -13.97 -17.45 8.45
CA ASN A 217 -15.40 -17.63 8.17
C ASN A 217 -15.69 -18.20 6.77
N GLY A 218 -14.68 -18.39 5.94
CA GLY A 218 -14.82 -18.90 4.58
C GLY A 218 -14.13 -18.02 3.55
N GLU A 219 -14.41 -18.30 2.27
CA GLU A 219 -13.77 -17.60 1.15
C GLU A 219 -14.40 -16.23 0.91
N ILE A 220 -13.55 -15.21 0.87
CA ILE A 220 -13.84 -13.88 0.32
C ILE A 220 -13.32 -13.88 -1.12
N ARG A 221 -14.15 -13.50 -2.10
CA ARG A 221 -13.74 -13.36 -3.49
C ARG A 221 -14.11 -12.00 -4.02
N SER A 222 -13.19 -11.34 -4.70
CA SER A 222 -13.39 -10.07 -5.39
C SER A 222 -12.94 -10.24 -6.82
N GLU A 223 -13.84 -9.98 -7.77
CA GLU A 223 -13.60 -10.16 -9.20
C GLU A 223 -14.23 -9.03 -10.00
N TRP A 224 -13.52 -8.52 -10.99
CA TRP A 224 -14.11 -7.60 -11.95
C TRP A 224 -13.62 -7.84 -13.37
N ILE A 225 -14.53 -7.55 -14.31
CA ILE A 225 -14.27 -7.66 -15.75
C ILE A 225 -14.70 -6.36 -16.41
N ARG A 226 -13.78 -5.75 -17.18
CA ARG A 226 -14.02 -4.57 -17.99
C ARG A 226 -14.40 -4.96 -19.41
N LYS A 227 -15.55 -4.48 -19.88
CA LYS A 227 -15.95 -4.61 -21.29
C LYS A 227 -16.37 -3.23 -21.80
N ARG A 228 -15.57 -2.67 -22.69
CA ARG A 228 -15.76 -1.27 -23.19
C ARG A 228 -15.80 -0.27 -22.03
N ARG A 229 -16.92 0.44 -21.83
CA ARG A 229 -17.14 1.45 -20.77
C ARG A 229 -17.90 0.88 -19.56
N THR A 230 -17.93 -0.43 -19.39
CA THR A 230 -18.66 -1.04 -18.29
C THR A 230 -17.75 -2.04 -17.57
N ILE A 231 -17.69 -1.91 -16.25
CA ILE A 231 -17.10 -2.89 -15.38
C ILE A 231 -18.23 -3.69 -14.72
N THR A 232 -18.14 -5.00 -14.83
CA THR A 232 -18.96 -5.92 -14.03
C THR A 232 -18.10 -6.37 -12.86
N TYR A 233 -18.50 -5.98 -11.66
CA TYR A 233 -17.83 -6.31 -10.41
C TYR A 233 -18.65 -7.34 -9.64
N SER A 234 -18.01 -8.39 -9.14
CA SER A 234 -18.62 -9.43 -8.32
C SER A 234 -17.84 -9.61 -7.01
N VAL A 235 -18.57 -9.76 -5.90
CA VAL A 235 -17.99 -10.02 -4.58
C VAL A 235 -18.73 -11.15 -3.89
N THR A 236 -17.98 -12.04 -3.23
CA THR A 236 -18.52 -13.09 -2.35
C THR A 236 -18.15 -12.77 -0.92
N VAL A 237 -19.17 -12.72 -0.06
CA VAL A 237 -19.06 -12.52 1.39
C VAL A 237 -19.38 -13.85 2.08
N PRO A 238 -18.47 -14.41 2.87
CA PRO A 238 -18.70 -15.70 3.54
C PRO A 238 -19.75 -15.59 4.65
N SER A 239 -20.21 -16.73 5.12
CA SER A 239 -21.14 -16.83 6.26
C SER A 239 -20.54 -16.15 7.50
N ASN A 240 -21.40 -15.54 8.32
CA ASN A 240 -21.01 -14.85 9.57
C ASN A 240 -20.01 -13.70 9.35
N SER A 241 -19.98 -13.12 8.16
CA SER A 241 -19.15 -11.94 7.86
C SER A 241 -19.99 -10.81 7.29
N ILE A 242 -19.47 -9.58 7.47
CA ILE A 242 -20.04 -8.34 6.95
C ILE A 242 -18.94 -7.65 6.14
N ALA A 243 -19.25 -7.29 4.89
CA ALA A 243 -18.37 -6.50 4.05
C ALA A 243 -18.88 -5.07 3.87
N TYR A 244 -18.00 -4.10 4.04
CA TYR A 244 -18.26 -2.69 3.71
C TYR A 244 -17.69 -2.44 2.31
N LEU A 245 -18.58 -2.41 1.33
CA LEU A 245 -18.23 -2.22 -0.08
C LEU A 245 -18.28 -0.75 -0.45
N THR A 246 -17.16 -0.21 -0.96
CA THR A 246 -17.06 1.12 -1.55
C THR A 246 -16.87 1.01 -3.05
N LEU A 247 -17.83 1.52 -3.84
CA LEU A 247 -17.77 1.64 -5.28
C LEU A 247 -17.90 3.12 -5.69
N PRO A 248 -17.59 3.49 -6.95
CA PRO A 248 -17.71 4.87 -7.41
C PRO A 248 -19.11 5.50 -7.25
N ASP A 249 -20.15 4.68 -7.18
CA ASP A 249 -21.54 5.09 -7.01
C ASP A 249 -22.03 5.06 -5.54
N GLY A 250 -21.15 4.78 -4.57
CA GLY A 250 -21.42 4.85 -3.14
C GLY A 250 -21.01 3.64 -2.34
N GLU A 251 -21.32 3.71 -1.04
CA GLU A 251 -20.98 2.68 -0.03
C GLU A 251 -22.18 1.78 0.26
N ARG A 252 -21.90 0.51 0.61
CA ARG A 252 -22.91 -0.51 0.91
C ARG A 252 -22.38 -1.47 1.98
N GLU A 253 -23.26 -1.85 2.90
CA GLU A 253 -23.03 -2.98 3.79
C GLU A 253 -23.60 -4.25 3.13
N LEU A 254 -22.78 -5.30 3.04
CA LEU A 254 -23.14 -6.58 2.45
C LEU A 254 -23.01 -7.68 3.50
N THR A 255 -24.04 -8.48 3.64
CA THR A 255 -24.02 -9.71 4.45
C THR A 255 -23.59 -10.90 3.62
N CYS A 256 -23.65 -12.12 4.19
CA CYS A 256 -23.35 -13.35 3.48
C CYS A 256 -24.07 -13.46 2.13
N GLY A 257 -23.33 -13.75 1.08
CA GLY A 257 -23.88 -13.92 -0.26
C GLY A 257 -22.90 -13.58 -1.38
N ARG A 258 -23.39 -13.73 -2.62
CA ARG A 258 -22.69 -13.29 -3.82
C ARG A 258 -23.47 -12.15 -4.46
N TYR A 259 -22.76 -11.05 -4.73
CA TYR A 259 -23.32 -9.81 -5.28
C TYR A 259 -22.62 -9.45 -6.57
N THR A 260 -23.36 -8.84 -7.49
CA THR A 260 -22.82 -8.36 -8.77
C THR A 260 -23.32 -6.96 -9.07
N PHE A 261 -22.40 -6.08 -9.46
CA PHE A 261 -22.65 -4.67 -9.74
C PHE A 261 -22.15 -4.30 -11.14
N LYS A 262 -22.84 -3.35 -11.79
CA LYS A 262 -22.41 -2.78 -13.07
C LYS A 262 -22.02 -1.32 -12.87
N ILE A 263 -20.79 -0.99 -13.20
CA ILE A 263 -20.19 0.33 -13.03
C ILE A 263 -19.92 0.89 -14.42
N LYS A 264 -20.50 2.07 -14.72
CA LYS A 264 -20.21 2.81 -15.97
C LYS A 264 -18.97 3.68 -15.75
N GLN A 265 -18.04 3.66 -16.69
CA GLN A 265 -16.85 4.52 -16.73
C GLN A 265 -17.00 5.65 -17.75
#